data_d1f499fac6889e44e67eef0b95fbfb97
#
_entry.id   d1f499fac6889e44e67eef0b95fbfb97
#
_cell.length_a   1.000
_cell.length_b   1.000
_cell.length_c   1.000
_cell.angle_alpha   90.00
_cell.angle_beta   90.00
_cell.angle_gamma   90.00
#
_symmetry.space_group_name_H-M   'P 1'
#
loop_
_entity.id
_entity.type
_entity.pdbx_description
1 polymer ?
#
loop_
_entity_poly.entity_id
_entity_poly.type
_entity_poly.pdbx_seq_one_letter_code
_entity_poly.pdbx_strand_id
1 'polypeptide(L)'
;MAWANPDQLRALVLGGEVDFVAAPSNVAANLYNRGAPLRLLDVSVWGMLWLVSRNAHWKTLDQFKGQEIAMPFRADMPDILFQLLARQQGLDPGRDFKLRYVASPLEAMQLLITRRVDHALLAEPAISMALRKTQSFPVSVVAPQLYRSVNLQQEWARVFQRAPEIAQAGVAAVGALRQDAALLRQVRAALAEAHAWCWANPKACGEMASRYAPMLQADAVADSLLATPAVWRSARDARPELEFFFGHLMQHQPAVIGGKLPDAGFYF
;
A
#
# COMPACT_ATOMS: atom_id res chain seq x y z
N MET A 1 2.78 17.94 3.83
CA MET A 1 3.69 17.24 4.77
C MET A 1 3.69 15.75 4.44
N ALA A 2 4.84 15.08 4.43
CA ALA A 2 4.92 13.61 4.27
C ALA A 2 5.08 12.96 5.64
N TRP A 3 4.28 11.94 5.94
CA TRP A 3 4.45 11.11 7.14
C TRP A 3 5.39 9.93 6.83
N ALA A 4 6.19 9.53 7.83
CA ALA A 4 7.23 8.51 7.67
C ALA A 4 6.76 7.09 8.06
N ASN A 5 5.75 7.00 8.95
CA ASN A 5 5.20 5.74 9.42
C ASN A 5 3.75 5.91 9.89
N PRO A 6 3.00 4.80 10.05
CA PRO A 6 1.58 4.85 10.43
C PRO A 6 1.30 5.51 11.79
N ASP A 7 2.24 5.49 12.75
CA ASP A 7 2.02 6.13 14.04
C ASP A 7 2.09 7.65 13.95
N GLN A 8 3.00 8.18 13.13
CA GLN A 8 3.04 9.60 12.81
C GLN A 8 1.75 10.04 12.11
N LEU A 9 1.24 9.25 11.16
CA LEU A 9 -0.03 9.51 10.50
C LEU A 9 -1.18 9.62 11.52
N ARG A 10 -1.27 8.66 12.46
CA ARG A 10 -2.27 8.67 13.52
C ARG A 10 -2.16 9.90 14.40
N ALA A 11 -0.94 10.29 14.79
CA ALA A 11 -0.68 11.48 15.60
C ALA A 11 -1.15 12.76 14.89
N LEU A 12 -0.82 12.94 13.61
CA LEU A 12 -1.25 14.10 12.81
C LEU A 12 -2.78 14.24 12.73
N VAL A 13 -3.48 13.12 12.52
CA VAL A 13 -4.95 13.12 12.45
C VAL A 13 -5.57 13.42 13.81
N LEU A 14 -5.09 12.79 14.88
CA LEU A 14 -5.64 12.98 16.24
C LEU A 14 -5.27 14.33 16.81
N GLY A 15 -4.11 14.90 16.45
CA GLY A 15 -3.68 16.25 16.83
C GLY A 15 -4.43 17.37 16.09
N GLY A 16 -5.19 17.04 15.04
CA GLY A 16 -5.89 18.04 14.22
C GLY A 16 -4.94 18.94 13.41
N GLU A 17 -3.76 18.44 13.10
CA GLU A 17 -2.71 19.19 12.38
C GLU A 17 -2.87 19.15 10.86
N VAL A 18 -3.84 18.38 10.34
CA VAL A 18 -4.06 18.17 8.91
C VAL A 18 -5.55 18.25 8.57
N ASP A 19 -5.86 18.84 7.42
CA ASP A 19 -7.21 18.94 6.87
C ASP A 19 -7.54 17.74 5.95
N PHE A 20 -6.53 17.27 5.22
CA PHE A 20 -6.62 16.11 4.35
C PHE A 20 -5.41 15.20 4.57
N VAL A 21 -5.64 13.90 4.48
CA VAL A 21 -4.58 12.91 4.67
C VAL A 21 -4.72 11.76 3.68
N ALA A 22 -3.63 11.42 3.02
CA ALA A 22 -3.52 10.15 2.31
C ALA A 22 -3.21 9.05 3.33
N ALA A 23 -4.05 8.03 3.41
CA ALA A 23 -3.96 7.00 4.45
C ALA A 23 -4.30 5.61 3.91
N PRO A 24 -3.70 4.53 4.48
CA PRO A 24 -4.21 3.19 4.28
C PRO A 24 -5.67 3.10 4.71
N SER A 25 -6.49 2.39 3.93
CA SER A 25 -7.93 2.32 4.14
C SER A 25 -8.32 1.74 5.52
N ASN A 26 -7.57 0.74 5.99
CA ASN A 26 -7.76 0.16 7.32
C ASN A 26 -7.41 1.15 8.43
N VAL A 27 -6.38 1.98 8.26
CA VAL A 27 -6.00 3.02 9.24
C VAL A 27 -7.07 4.10 9.30
N ALA A 28 -7.57 4.55 8.14
CA ALA A 28 -8.69 5.50 8.08
C ALA A 28 -9.94 4.94 8.78
N ALA A 29 -10.31 3.67 8.49
CA ALA A 29 -11.42 3.00 9.15
C ALA A 29 -11.21 2.86 10.67
N ASN A 30 -9.99 2.50 11.11
CA ASN A 30 -9.66 2.41 12.54
C ASN A 30 -9.84 3.74 13.26
N LEU A 31 -9.28 4.82 12.70
CA LEU A 31 -9.40 6.17 13.26
C LEU A 31 -10.86 6.61 13.34
N TYR A 32 -11.63 6.44 12.26
CA TYR A 32 -13.05 6.75 12.21
C TYR A 32 -13.84 5.99 13.29
N ASN A 33 -13.66 4.68 13.37
CA ASN A 33 -14.36 3.82 14.32
C ASN A 33 -14.02 4.12 15.78
N ARG A 34 -12.85 4.73 16.03
CA ARG A 34 -12.43 5.24 17.35
C ARG A 34 -12.86 6.68 17.62
N GLY A 35 -13.68 7.26 16.74
CA GLY A 35 -14.26 8.58 16.95
C GLY A 35 -13.46 9.75 16.38
N ALA A 36 -12.37 9.49 15.63
CA ALA A 36 -11.67 10.57 14.93
C ALA A 36 -12.61 11.23 13.91
N PRO A 37 -12.64 12.56 13.82
CA PRO A 37 -13.48 13.29 12.88
C PRO A 37 -12.93 13.20 11.45
N LEU A 38 -13.15 12.07 10.79
CA LEU A 38 -12.58 11.73 9.50
C LEU A 38 -13.67 11.23 8.54
N ARG A 39 -13.49 11.49 7.22
CA ARG A 39 -14.36 11.01 6.15
C ARG A 39 -13.54 10.66 4.92
N LEU A 40 -13.64 9.43 4.44
CA LEU A 40 -12.91 8.97 3.26
C LEU A 40 -13.51 9.57 1.99
N LEU A 41 -12.69 10.15 1.12
CA LEU A 41 -13.12 10.79 -0.14
C LEU A 41 -13.05 9.82 -1.33
N ASP A 42 -11.96 9.07 -1.39
CA ASP A 42 -11.67 8.16 -2.51
C ASP A 42 -10.86 6.94 -2.06
N VAL A 43 -10.70 6.03 -3.00
CA VAL A 43 -9.64 5.02 -3.00
C VAL A 43 -8.87 5.23 -4.31
N SER A 44 -7.62 5.62 -4.19
CA SER A 44 -6.71 5.91 -5.31
C SER A 44 -5.58 4.87 -5.45
N VAL A 45 -5.41 3.97 -4.46
CA VAL A 45 -4.42 2.88 -4.51
C VAL A 45 -5.16 1.54 -4.42
N TRP A 46 -5.14 0.79 -5.53
CA TRP A 46 -5.87 -0.47 -5.70
C TRP A 46 -4.95 -1.70 -5.81
N GLY A 47 -3.71 -1.55 -5.38
CA GLY A 47 -2.73 -2.61 -5.36
C GLY A 47 -1.36 -2.12 -5.79
N MET A 48 -0.39 -2.35 -4.91
CA MET A 48 0.98 -1.92 -5.12
C MET A 48 2.00 -2.85 -4.43
N LEU A 49 1.56 -4.01 -3.92
CA LEU A 49 2.37 -4.88 -3.09
C LEU A 49 2.82 -6.13 -3.86
N TRP A 50 4.12 -6.43 -3.74
CA TRP A 50 4.72 -7.62 -4.32
C TRP A 50 5.73 -8.24 -3.36
N LEU A 51 5.82 -9.58 -3.38
CA LEU A 51 7.06 -10.21 -2.97
C LEU A 51 8.10 -10.02 -4.08
N VAL A 52 9.23 -9.45 -3.72
CA VAL A 52 10.40 -9.29 -4.56
C VAL A 52 11.44 -10.32 -4.13
N SER A 53 12.06 -10.99 -5.09
CA SER A 53 12.98 -12.09 -4.86
C SER A 53 14.19 -12.02 -5.79
N ARG A 54 15.30 -12.64 -5.37
CA ARG A 54 16.43 -12.94 -6.24
C ARG A 54 16.20 -14.18 -7.09
N ASN A 55 15.17 -14.96 -6.77
CA ASN A 55 14.80 -16.12 -7.56
C ASN A 55 13.77 -15.74 -8.65
N ALA A 56 14.15 -15.88 -9.93
CA ALA A 56 13.31 -15.55 -11.07
C ALA A 56 12.08 -16.47 -11.23
N HIS A 57 12.16 -17.68 -10.67
CA HIS A 57 11.18 -18.74 -10.93
C HIS A 57 10.08 -18.84 -9.88
N TRP A 58 10.25 -18.20 -8.74
CA TRP A 58 9.25 -18.24 -7.67
C TRP A 58 8.09 -17.28 -7.95
N LYS A 59 6.87 -17.82 -8.01
CA LYS A 59 5.65 -17.10 -8.43
C LYS A 59 4.47 -17.29 -7.49
N THR A 60 4.61 -18.14 -6.46
CA THR A 60 3.55 -18.49 -5.50
C THR A 60 4.05 -18.37 -4.07
N LEU A 61 3.15 -18.11 -3.10
CA LEU A 61 3.52 -17.91 -1.70
C LEU A 61 4.17 -19.16 -1.07
N ASP A 62 3.69 -20.33 -1.42
CA ASP A 62 4.21 -21.60 -0.87
C ASP A 62 5.69 -21.86 -1.19
N GLN A 63 6.19 -21.33 -2.31
CA GLN A 63 7.60 -21.43 -2.69
C GLN A 63 8.53 -20.68 -1.73
N PHE A 64 7.98 -19.75 -0.94
CA PHE A 64 8.73 -19.00 0.07
C PHE A 64 8.74 -19.67 1.45
N LYS A 65 8.19 -20.89 1.60
CA LYS A 65 8.25 -21.63 2.88
C LYS A 65 9.69 -21.80 3.36
N GLY A 66 9.89 -21.52 4.65
CA GLY A 66 11.20 -21.59 5.31
C GLY A 66 12.13 -20.41 5.00
N GLN A 67 11.76 -19.52 4.10
CA GLN A 67 12.59 -18.38 3.69
C GLN A 67 12.45 -17.19 4.63
N GLU A 68 13.53 -16.41 4.74
CA GLU A 68 13.51 -15.11 5.40
C GLU A 68 12.94 -14.05 4.44
N ILE A 69 11.93 -13.32 4.90
CA ILE A 69 11.27 -12.25 4.13
C ILE A 69 11.34 -10.97 4.94
N ALA A 70 11.98 -9.93 4.43
CA ALA A 70 11.88 -8.61 5.03
C ALA A 70 10.46 -8.06 4.86
N MET A 71 9.82 -7.75 5.99
CA MET A 71 8.41 -7.34 6.06
C MET A 71 8.31 -5.93 6.66
N PRO A 72 7.91 -4.90 5.90
CA PRO A 72 7.74 -3.56 6.44
C PRO A 72 6.45 -3.43 7.25
N PHE A 73 6.48 -2.54 8.25
CA PHE A 73 5.30 -2.11 9.02
C PHE A 73 4.54 -3.26 9.68
N ARG A 74 5.15 -3.87 10.71
CA ARG A 74 4.52 -4.93 11.51
C ARG A 74 3.10 -4.55 11.93
N ALA A 75 2.15 -5.47 11.70
CA ALA A 75 0.73 -5.31 12.01
C ALA A 75 0.04 -4.13 11.29
N ASP A 76 0.58 -3.67 10.16
CA ASP A 76 -0.05 -2.69 9.28
C ASP A 76 -0.27 -3.27 7.86
N MET A 77 -0.76 -2.45 6.92
CA MET A 77 -1.32 -2.90 5.64
C MET A 77 -0.50 -3.98 4.90
N PRO A 78 0.81 -3.86 4.66
CA PRO A 78 1.56 -4.89 3.94
C PRO A 78 1.57 -6.24 4.66
N ASP A 79 1.86 -6.23 5.95
CA ASP A 79 1.93 -7.43 6.80
C ASP A 79 0.55 -8.09 6.93
N ILE A 80 -0.49 -7.29 7.20
CA ILE A 80 -1.88 -7.76 7.33
C ILE A 80 -2.33 -8.48 6.06
N LEU A 81 -2.09 -7.87 4.90
CA LEU A 81 -2.49 -8.43 3.62
C LEU A 81 -1.73 -9.71 3.29
N PHE A 82 -0.41 -9.74 3.52
CA PHE A 82 0.39 -10.95 3.34
C PHE A 82 -0.12 -12.09 4.22
N GLN A 83 -0.35 -11.83 5.50
CA GLN A 83 -0.84 -12.83 6.45
C GLN A 83 -2.24 -13.33 6.07
N LEU A 84 -3.14 -12.43 5.64
CA LEU A 84 -4.47 -12.80 5.19
C LEU A 84 -4.39 -13.76 3.99
N LEU A 85 -3.64 -13.39 2.95
CA LEU A 85 -3.50 -14.20 1.74
C LEU A 85 -2.80 -15.54 2.00
N ALA A 86 -1.81 -15.56 2.90
CA ALA A 86 -1.14 -16.81 3.29
C ALA A 86 -2.13 -17.76 4.00
N ARG A 87 -2.87 -17.27 4.99
CA ARG A 87 -3.88 -18.10 5.71
C ARG A 87 -4.97 -18.63 4.80
N GLN A 88 -5.47 -17.82 3.87
CA GLN A 88 -6.48 -18.25 2.90
C GLN A 88 -5.98 -19.34 1.96
N GLN A 89 -4.66 -19.52 1.83
CA GLN A 89 -4.03 -20.58 1.06
C GLN A 89 -3.58 -21.77 1.95
N GLY A 90 -4.00 -21.81 3.22
CA GLY A 90 -3.63 -22.87 4.15
C GLY A 90 -2.19 -22.79 4.66
N LEU A 91 -1.54 -21.62 4.51
CA LEU A 91 -0.19 -21.36 5.03
C LEU A 91 -0.28 -20.68 6.41
N ASP A 92 0.62 -21.05 7.31
CA ASP A 92 0.76 -20.40 8.61
C ASP A 92 1.88 -19.34 8.55
N PRO A 93 1.55 -18.02 8.59
CA PRO A 93 2.56 -16.99 8.48
C PRO A 93 3.66 -17.05 9.53
N GLY A 94 3.34 -17.54 10.73
CA GLY A 94 4.30 -17.63 11.83
C GLY A 94 5.19 -18.88 11.81
N ARG A 95 4.78 -19.93 11.10
CA ARG A 95 5.49 -21.20 11.03
C ARG A 95 6.16 -21.44 9.68
N ASP A 96 5.45 -21.07 8.60
CA ASP A 96 5.89 -21.36 7.24
C ASP A 96 6.90 -20.31 6.72
N PHE A 97 6.98 -19.12 7.34
CA PHE A 97 7.88 -18.04 6.90
C PHE A 97 8.72 -17.50 8.06
N LYS A 98 9.92 -17.01 7.74
CA LYS A 98 10.77 -16.26 8.69
C LYS A 98 10.61 -14.76 8.43
N LEU A 99 9.60 -14.13 9.05
CA LEU A 99 9.29 -12.72 8.83
C LEU A 99 10.26 -11.85 9.63
N ARG A 100 11.15 -11.13 8.92
CA ARG A 100 12.03 -10.12 9.48
C ARG A 100 11.40 -8.75 9.36
N TYR A 101 10.81 -8.28 10.44
CA TYR A 101 10.16 -6.97 10.45
C TYR A 101 11.14 -5.82 10.40
N VAL A 102 10.81 -4.80 9.59
CA VAL A 102 11.57 -3.56 9.39
C VAL A 102 10.65 -2.34 9.47
N ALA A 103 11.24 -1.17 9.75
CA ALA A 103 10.46 0.04 10.00
C ALA A 103 9.83 0.66 8.74
N SER A 104 10.35 0.37 7.54
CA SER A 104 9.85 0.98 6.30
C SER A 104 10.12 0.13 5.06
N PRO A 105 9.39 0.35 3.95
CA PRO A 105 9.69 -0.26 2.65
C PRO A 105 11.09 0.08 2.13
N LEU A 106 11.58 1.29 2.42
CA LEU A 106 12.94 1.70 2.02
C LEU A 106 14.01 0.91 2.77
N GLU A 107 13.81 0.60 4.04
CA GLU A 107 14.71 -0.28 4.80
C GLU A 107 14.69 -1.70 4.22
N ALA A 108 13.53 -2.28 3.95
CA ALA A 108 13.42 -3.59 3.31
C ALA A 108 14.13 -3.61 1.94
N MET A 109 13.97 -2.54 1.15
CA MET A 109 14.66 -2.37 -0.12
C MET A 109 16.19 -2.34 0.07
N GLN A 110 16.71 -1.63 1.08
CA GLN A 110 18.14 -1.58 1.36
C GLN A 110 18.69 -2.95 1.75
N LEU A 111 17.97 -3.72 2.55
CA LEU A 111 18.37 -5.08 2.91
C LEU A 111 18.46 -5.99 1.67
N LEU A 112 17.52 -5.86 0.73
CA LEU A 112 17.59 -6.55 -0.56
C LEU A 112 18.84 -6.13 -1.37
N ILE A 113 19.02 -4.82 -1.61
CA ILE A 113 20.11 -4.30 -2.44
C ILE A 113 21.47 -4.72 -1.86
N THR A 114 21.61 -4.67 -0.52
CA THR A 114 22.86 -5.04 0.17
C THR A 114 23.03 -6.54 0.40
N ARG A 115 22.13 -7.37 -0.13
CA ARG A 115 22.14 -8.86 -0.01
C ARG A 115 22.08 -9.35 1.44
N ARG A 116 21.45 -8.59 2.32
CA ARG A 116 21.22 -9.01 3.71
C ARG A 116 19.96 -9.87 3.83
N VAL A 117 19.08 -9.82 2.84
CA VAL A 117 17.97 -10.72 2.61
C VAL A 117 17.84 -10.99 1.12
N ASP A 118 17.27 -12.13 0.75
CA ASP A 118 17.02 -12.49 -0.65
C ASP A 118 15.57 -12.21 -1.08
N HIS A 119 14.69 -11.97 -0.12
CA HIS A 119 13.26 -11.75 -0.35
C HIS A 119 12.74 -10.62 0.53
N ALA A 120 11.84 -9.81 -0.02
CA ALA A 120 11.11 -8.78 0.74
C ALA A 120 9.70 -8.58 0.19
N LEU A 121 8.77 -8.25 1.08
CA LEU A 121 7.51 -7.64 0.66
C LEU A 121 7.74 -6.14 0.49
N LEU A 122 7.49 -5.63 -0.70
CA LEU A 122 7.67 -4.22 -1.01
C LEU A 122 6.41 -3.63 -1.64
N ALA A 123 6.26 -2.34 -1.46
CA ALA A 123 5.30 -1.52 -2.18
C ALA A 123 5.99 -0.72 -3.30
N GLU A 124 5.28 -0.43 -4.39
CA GLU A 124 5.72 0.60 -5.31
C GLU A 124 5.74 1.99 -4.63
N PRO A 125 6.67 2.89 -4.96
CA PRO A 125 7.73 2.77 -5.99
C PRO A 125 9.04 2.14 -5.50
N ALA A 126 9.12 1.66 -4.25
CA ALA A 126 10.35 1.06 -3.71
C ALA A 126 10.81 -0.17 -4.51
N ILE A 127 9.87 -0.92 -5.09
CA ILE A 127 10.17 -2.06 -5.99
C ILE A 127 10.91 -1.58 -7.23
N SER A 128 10.33 -0.61 -7.94
CA SER A 128 10.92 -0.04 -9.16
C SER A 128 12.29 0.59 -8.87
N MET A 129 12.46 1.25 -7.72
CA MET A 129 13.76 1.76 -7.26
C MET A 129 14.78 0.63 -7.05
N ALA A 130 14.37 -0.47 -6.40
CA ALA A 130 15.24 -1.63 -6.16
C ALA A 130 15.68 -2.29 -7.47
N LEU A 131 14.74 -2.51 -8.39
CA LEU A 131 15.01 -3.12 -9.69
C LEU A 131 15.97 -2.28 -10.52
N ARG A 132 15.73 -0.97 -10.63
CA ARG A 132 16.63 -0.05 -11.35
C ARG A 132 18.02 -0.03 -10.73
N LYS A 133 18.11 0.02 -9.40
CA LYS A 133 19.39 0.07 -8.69
C LYS A 133 20.23 -1.18 -8.91
N THR A 134 19.61 -2.35 -8.88
CA THR A 134 20.33 -3.62 -9.12
C THR A 134 20.68 -3.87 -10.57
N GLN A 135 20.04 -3.17 -11.52
CA GLN A 135 20.39 -3.20 -12.94
C GLN A 135 21.47 -2.19 -13.33
N SER A 136 21.77 -1.24 -12.44
CA SER A 136 22.73 -0.14 -12.72
C SER A 136 24.13 -0.45 -12.19
N PHE A 137 25.17 -0.05 -12.96
CA PHE A 137 26.55 -0.10 -12.48
C PHE A 137 26.77 0.92 -11.33
N PRO A 138 27.56 0.62 -10.30
CA PRO A 138 28.31 -0.64 -10.07
C PRO A 138 27.51 -1.75 -9.36
N VAL A 139 26.28 -1.47 -8.93
CA VAL A 139 25.49 -2.41 -8.12
C VAL A 139 25.18 -3.71 -8.87
N SER A 140 24.94 -3.62 -10.18
CA SER A 140 24.67 -4.79 -11.04
C SER A 140 25.80 -5.84 -11.04
N VAL A 141 27.02 -5.45 -10.68
CA VAL A 141 28.18 -6.37 -10.61
C VAL A 141 28.19 -7.16 -9.30
N VAL A 142 27.74 -6.54 -8.19
CA VAL A 142 27.85 -7.10 -6.84
C VAL A 142 26.52 -7.58 -6.27
N ALA A 143 25.42 -7.09 -6.78
CA ALA A 143 24.07 -7.49 -6.37
C ALA A 143 23.33 -8.14 -7.55
N PRO A 144 23.02 -9.45 -7.48
CA PRO A 144 22.26 -10.12 -8.52
C PRO A 144 20.90 -9.46 -8.74
N GLN A 145 20.37 -9.64 -9.95
CA GLN A 145 19.09 -9.12 -10.39
C GLN A 145 17.96 -9.48 -9.42
N LEU A 146 17.02 -8.57 -9.27
CA LEU A 146 15.80 -8.74 -8.50
C LEU A 146 14.62 -8.94 -9.45
N TYR A 147 13.62 -9.68 -8.99
CA TYR A 147 12.42 -9.99 -9.75
C TYR A 147 11.17 -9.71 -8.96
N ARG A 148 10.13 -9.15 -9.60
CA ARG A 148 8.76 -9.17 -9.10
C ARG A 148 8.27 -10.61 -9.12
N SER A 149 8.19 -11.24 -7.96
CA SER A 149 7.84 -12.67 -7.84
C SER A 149 6.35 -12.88 -7.66
N VAL A 150 5.78 -12.53 -6.53
CA VAL A 150 4.36 -12.72 -6.23
C VAL A 150 3.64 -11.38 -6.19
N ASN A 151 2.70 -11.21 -7.09
CA ASN A 151 1.79 -10.07 -7.10
C ASN A 151 0.65 -10.33 -6.11
N LEU A 152 0.58 -9.58 -4.99
CA LEU A 152 -0.46 -9.81 -4.00
C LEU A 152 -1.87 -9.48 -4.49
N GLN A 153 -2.00 -8.62 -5.50
CA GLN A 153 -3.28 -8.33 -6.13
C GLN A 153 -3.78 -9.51 -6.97
N GLN A 154 -2.86 -10.19 -7.67
CA GLN A 154 -3.21 -11.42 -8.40
C GLN A 154 -3.53 -12.58 -7.44
N GLU A 155 -2.80 -12.68 -6.33
CA GLU A 155 -3.13 -13.65 -5.27
C GLU A 155 -4.50 -13.38 -4.67
N TRP A 156 -4.84 -12.10 -4.44
CA TRP A 156 -6.18 -11.69 -4.01
C TRP A 156 -7.25 -12.14 -5.00
N ALA A 157 -7.07 -11.85 -6.28
CA ALA A 157 -8.00 -12.24 -7.33
C ALA A 157 -8.21 -13.76 -7.37
N ARG A 158 -7.10 -14.52 -7.27
CA ARG A 158 -7.13 -15.99 -7.30
C ARG A 158 -7.84 -16.58 -6.08
N VAL A 159 -7.53 -16.07 -4.90
CA VAL A 159 -8.04 -16.59 -3.63
C VAL A 159 -9.51 -16.27 -3.44
N PHE A 160 -9.93 -15.06 -3.77
CA PHE A 160 -11.29 -14.58 -3.53
C PHE A 160 -12.19 -14.59 -4.77
N GLN A 161 -11.65 -14.99 -5.94
CA GLN A 161 -12.34 -15.00 -7.24
C GLN A 161 -12.98 -13.63 -7.57
N ARG A 162 -12.18 -12.57 -7.41
CA ARG A 162 -12.55 -11.18 -7.65
C ARG A 162 -11.56 -10.50 -8.59
N ALA A 163 -11.78 -9.23 -8.91
CA ALA A 163 -10.80 -8.42 -9.64
C ALA A 163 -9.48 -8.31 -8.82
N PRO A 164 -8.32 -8.20 -9.49
CA PRO A 164 -7.02 -8.02 -8.84
C PRO A 164 -6.85 -6.60 -8.27
N GLU A 165 -7.84 -6.17 -7.52
CA GLU A 165 -7.98 -4.83 -6.96
C GLU A 165 -8.21 -4.92 -5.46
N ILE A 166 -7.30 -4.36 -4.68
CA ILE A 166 -7.41 -4.29 -3.23
C ILE A 166 -7.52 -2.82 -2.85
N ALA A 167 -8.59 -2.45 -2.16
CA ALA A 167 -8.83 -1.06 -1.73
C ALA A 167 -7.83 -0.65 -0.64
N GLN A 168 -6.56 -0.37 -1.00
CA GLN A 168 -5.44 -0.24 -0.06
C GLN A 168 -5.32 1.13 0.59
N ALA A 169 -5.47 2.21 -0.19
CA ALA A 169 -5.31 3.56 0.34
C ALA A 169 -6.09 4.59 -0.47
N GLY A 170 -6.36 5.70 0.16
CA GLY A 170 -7.04 6.85 -0.45
C GLY A 170 -6.85 8.11 0.37
N VAL A 171 -7.57 9.16 0.03
CA VAL A 171 -7.54 10.44 0.72
C VAL A 171 -8.77 10.59 1.61
N ALA A 172 -8.56 11.06 2.83
CA ALA A 172 -9.61 11.39 3.77
C ALA A 172 -9.56 12.86 4.19
N ALA A 173 -10.73 13.46 4.38
CA ALA A 173 -10.89 14.77 5.03
C ALA A 173 -10.95 14.60 6.55
N VAL A 174 -10.34 15.52 7.29
CA VAL A 174 -10.21 15.50 8.74
C VAL A 174 -10.79 16.76 9.34
N GLY A 175 -11.22 16.69 10.60
CA GLY A 175 -11.68 17.85 11.35
C GLY A 175 -13.00 18.44 10.84
N ALA A 176 -13.15 19.76 10.94
CA ALA A 176 -14.37 20.46 10.57
C ALA A 176 -14.66 20.41 9.06
N LEU A 177 -13.62 20.41 8.22
CA LEU A 177 -13.76 20.44 6.76
C LEU A 177 -14.47 19.20 6.19
N ARG A 178 -14.49 18.07 6.93
CA ARG A 178 -15.24 16.87 6.50
C ARG A 178 -16.75 17.10 6.32
N GLN A 179 -17.28 18.20 6.82
CA GLN A 179 -18.70 18.57 6.72
C GLN A 179 -18.98 19.48 5.52
N ASP A 180 -17.98 20.13 4.94
CA ASP A 180 -18.13 20.99 3.78
C ASP A 180 -18.24 20.15 2.49
N ALA A 181 -19.47 19.74 2.17
CA ALA A 181 -19.74 18.92 1.00
C ALA A 181 -19.36 19.60 -0.33
N ALA A 182 -19.35 20.94 -0.41
CA ALA A 182 -18.96 21.65 -1.63
C ALA A 182 -17.45 21.56 -1.84
N LEU A 183 -16.67 21.87 -0.82
CA LEU A 183 -15.21 21.73 -0.82
C LEU A 183 -14.79 20.27 -1.09
N LEU A 184 -15.42 19.31 -0.41
CA LEU A 184 -15.07 17.88 -0.58
C LEU A 184 -15.32 17.40 -2.01
N ARG A 185 -16.38 17.85 -2.69
CA ARG A 185 -16.61 17.54 -4.10
C ARG A 185 -15.52 18.13 -5.01
N GLN A 186 -15.10 19.38 -4.75
CA GLN A 186 -14.02 20.02 -5.52
C GLN A 186 -12.68 19.29 -5.34
N VAL A 187 -12.32 19.00 -4.09
CA VAL A 187 -11.07 18.26 -3.77
C VAL A 187 -11.10 16.87 -4.42
N ARG A 188 -12.20 16.15 -4.32
CA ARG A 188 -12.34 14.82 -4.93
C ARG A 188 -12.23 14.87 -6.46
N ALA A 189 -12.83 15.87 -7.11
CA ALA A 189 -12.71 16.05 -8.56
C ALA A 189 -11.25 16.33 -8.98
N ALA A 190 -10.55 17.20 -8.23
CA ALA A 190 -9.14 17.50 -8.47
C ALA A 190 -8.24 16.27 -8.27
N LEU A 191 -8.53 15.44 -7.25
CA LEU A 191 -7.80 14.19 -7.02
C LEU A 191 -8.00 13.18 -8.16
N ALA A 192 -9.23 13.04 -8.66
CA ALA A 192 -9.54 12.17 -9.79
C ALA A 192 -8.82 12.63 -11.08
N GLU A 193 -8.85 13.93 -11.36
CA GLU A 193 -8.14 14.52 -12.49
C GLU A 193 -6.62 14.34 -12.39
N ALA A 194 -6.04 14.64 -11.24
CA ALA A 194 -4.61 14.44 -10.97
C ALA A 194 -4.19 12.97 -11.12
N HIS A 195 -5.00 12.05 -10.61
CA HIS A 195 -4.78 10.61 -10.79
C HIS A 195 -4.76 10.25 -12.29
N ALA A 196 -5.80 10.60 -13.02
CA ALA A 196 -5.88 10.31 -14.46
C ALA A 196 -4.70 10.92 -15.24
N TRP A 197 -4.32 12.16 -14.91
CA TRP A 197 -3.17 12.83 -15.52
C TRP A 197 -1.86 12.09 -15.26
N CYS A 198 -1.62 11.63 -14.02
CA CYS A 198 -0.41 10.88 -13.68
C CYS A 198 -0.27 9.58 -14.49
N TRP A 199 -1.34 8.82 -14.66
CA TRP A 199 -1.30 7.60 -15.47
C TRP A 199 -1.17 7.86 -16.96
N ALA A 200 -1.71 8.99 -17.45
CA ALA A 200 -1.50 9.43 -18.83
C ALA A 200 -0.10 10.01 -19.10
N ASN A 201 0.58 10.52 -18.05
CA ASN A 201 1.85 11.21 -18.15
C ASN A 201 2.89 10.69 -17.10
N PRO A 202 3.25 9.38 -17.12
CA PRO A 202 4.04 8.78 -16.03
C PRO A 202 5.37 9.47 -15.75
N LYS A 203 6.10 9.88 -16.81
CA LYS A 203 7.39 10.57 -16.65
C LYS A 203 7.25 11.94 -15.99
N ALA A 204 6.33 12.76 -16.48
CA ALA A 204 6.09 14.09 -15.92
C ALA A 204 5.56 14.00 -14.47
N CYS A 205 4.71 13.01 -14.17
CA CYS A 205 4.27 12.73 -12.81
C CYS A 205 5.44 12.31 -11.91
N GLY A 206 6.34 11.45 -12.39
CA GLY A 206 7.55 11.04 -11.67
C GLY A 206 8.48 12.21 -11.37
N GLU A 207 8.71 13.10 -12.34
CA GLU A 207 9.49 14.32 -12.15
C GLU A 207 8.86 15.25 -11.11
N MET A 208 7.54 15.40 -11.14
CA MET A 208 6.81 16.19 -10.15
C MET A 208 6.92 15.55 -8.76
N ALA A 209 6.67 14.26 -8.64
CA ALA A 209 6.75 13.53 -7.37
C ALA A 209 8.13 13.63 -6.72
N SER A 210 9.22 13.54 -7.51
CA SER A 210 10.59 13.65 -6.98
C SER A 210 10.94 15.05 -6.47
N ARG A 211 10.28 16.12 -6.95
CA ARG A 211 10.44 17.47 -6.41
C ARG A 211 9.86 17.62 -5.01
N TYR A 212 8.70 16.98 -4.75
CA TYR A 212 8.01 17.03 -3.45
C TYR A 212 8.49 15.96 -2.46
N ALA A 213 9.04 14.86 -2.98
CA ALA A 213 9.58 13.75 -2.21
C ALA A 213 10.97 13.34 -2.75
N PRO A 214 12.07 14.07 -2.39
CA PRO A 214 13.40 13.88 -2.98
C PRO A 214 14.02 12.49 -2.77
N MET A 215 13.48 11.67 -1.84
CA MET A 215 13.87 10.28 -1.67
C MET A 215 13.40 9.38 -2.82
N LEU A 216 12.42 9.81 -3.62
CA LEU A 216 11.88 9.07 -4.74
C LEU A 216 12.66 9.41 -6.02
N GLN A 217 12.92 8.41 -6.84
CA GLN A 217 13.53 8.57 -8.16
C GLN A 217 12.43 8.73 -9.21
N ALA A 218 12.48 9.80 -10.01
CA ALA A 218 11.46 10.13 -11.00
C ALA A 218 11.11 8.96 -11.92
N ASP A 219 12.13 8.32 -12.49
CA ASP A 219 11.95 7.16 -13.38
C ASP A 219 11.33 5.96 -12.68
N ALA A 220 11.67 5.73 -11.40
CA ALA A 220 11.09 4.63 -10.64
C ALA A 220 9.61 4.88 -10.30
N VAL A 221 9.23 6.14 -10.06
CA VAL A 221 7.82 6.53 -9.93
C VAL A 221 7.08 6.30 -11.25
N ALA A 222 7.67 6.69 -12.38
CA ALA A 222 7.07 6.43 -13.70
C ALA A 222 6.86 4.92 -13.96
N ASP A 223 7.86 4.08 -13.65
CA ASP A 223 7.74 2.62 -13.76
C ASP A 223 6.67 2.06 -12.82
N SER A 224 6.53 2.62 -11.62
CA SER A 224 5.53 2.18 -10.64
C SER A 224 4.10 2.43 -11.13
N LEU A 225 3.85 3.56 -11.78
CA LEU A 225 2.56 3.87 -12.39
C LEU A 225 2.20 2.86 -13.49
N LEU A 226 3.19 2.43 -14.29
CA LEU A 226 2.97 1.40 -15.32
C LEU A 226 2.77 -0.01 -14.74
N ALA A 227 3.24 -0.26 -13.52
CA ALA A 227 3.16 -1.55 -12.86
C ALA A 227 1.94 -1.71 -11.92
N THR A 228 1.19 -0.63 -11.69
CA THR A 228 0.04 -0.60 -10.78
C THR A 228 -1.27 -0.32 -11.54
N PRO A 229 -2.43 -0.76 -11.02
CA PRO A 229 -3.71 -0.49 -11.65
C PRO A 229 -4.02 1.01 -11.73
N ALA A 230 -4.41 1.48 -12.93
CA ALA A 230 -4.89 2.85 -13.18
C ALA A 230 -6.35 3.01 -12.73
N VAL A 231 -6.66 2.69 -11.47
CA VAL A 231 -8.01 2.71 -10.93
C VAL A 231 -8.14 3.78 -9.85
N TRP A 232 -9.17 4.59 -9.98
CA TRP A 232 -9.61 5.55 -8.99
C TRP A 232 -11.13 5.42 -8.82
N ARG A 233 -11.60 5.38 -7.57
CA ARG A 233 -13.03 5.37 -7.28
C ARG A 233 -13.35 6.29 -6.10
N SER A 234 -14.52 6.96 -6.13
CA SER A 234 -15.01 7.64 -4.92
C SER A 234 -15.16 6.64 -3.77
N ALA A 235 -15.10 7.11 -2.53
CA ALA A 235 -15.28 6.23 -1.38
C ALA A 235 -16.63 5.49 -1.41
N ARG A 236 -17.69 6.13 -1.94
CA ARG A 236 -18.99 5.49 -2.11
C ARG A 236 -18.96 4.37 -3.14
N ASP A 237 -18.33 4.59 -4.29
CA ASP A 237 -18.23 3.58 -5.35
C ASP A 237 -17.30 2.44 -4.93
N ALA A 238 -16.28 2.74 -4.12
CA ALA A 238 -15.34 1.76 -3.55
C ALA A 238 -15.92 0.99 -2.35
N ARG A 239 -17.06 1.42 -1.79
CA ARG A 239 -17.61 0.85 -0.55
C ARG A 239 -17.78 -0.67 -0.57
N PRO A 240 -18.30 -1.30 -1.63
CA PRO A 240 -18.43 -2.76 -1.66
C PRO A 240 -17.09 -3.48 -1.53
N GLU A 241 -16.04 -2.97 -2.17
CA GLU A 241 -14.68 -3.55 -2.10
C GLU A 241 -14.02 -3.27 -0.74
N LEU A 242 -14.22 -2.07 -0.19
CA LEU A 242 -13.76 -1.71 1.15
C LEU A 242 -14.41 -2.59 2.22
N GLU A 243 -15.74 -2.75 2.18
CA GLU A 243 -16.47 -3.58 3.16
C GLU A 243 -16.11 -5.06 3.02
N PHE A 244 -15.90 -5.56 1.81
CA PHE A 244 -15.39 -6.91 1.58
C PHE A 244 -14.01 -7.10 2.22
N PHE A 245 -13.07 -6.18 1.96
CA PHE A 245 -11.74 -6.21 2.54
C PHE A 245 -11.79 -6.10 4.07
N PHE A 246 -12.52 -5.13 4.60
CA PHE A 246 -12.68 -4.94 6.05
C PHE A 246 -13.36 -6.13 6.73
N GLY A 247 -14.30 -6.81 6.05
CA GLY A 247 -14.95 -8.03 6.54
C GLY A 247 -13.93 -9.13 6.80
N HIS A 248 -12.98 -9.34 5.89
CA HIS A 248 -11.88 -10.30 6.11
C HIS A 248 -10.94 -9.88 7.23
N LEU A 249 -10.64 -8.59 7.36
CA LEU A 249 -9.84 -8.08 8.48
C LEU A 249 -10.55 -8.28 9.82
N MET A 250 -11.87 -8.09 9.86
CA MET A 250 -12.70 -8.33 11.05
C MET A 250 -12.62 -9.76 11.56
N GLN A 251 -12.55 -10.73 10.65
CA GLN A 251 -12.49 -12.16 11.02
C GLN A 251 -11.15 -12.54 11.66
N HIS A 252 -10.06 -11.88 11.28
CA HIS A 252 -8.72 -12.27 11.69
C HIS A 252 -8.06 -11.29 12.68
N GLN A 253 -8.26 -10.00 12.49
CA GLN A 253 -7.64 -8.94 13.29
C GLN A 253 -8.58 -7.72 13.42
N PRO A 254 -9.71 -7.83 14.14
CA PRO A 254 -10.73 -6.76 14.20
C PRO A 254 -10.16 -5.41 14.68
N ALA A 255 -9.13 -5.43 15.51
CA ALA A 255 -8.51 -4.21 16.03
C ALA A 255 -7.93 -3.29 14.94
N VAL A 256 -7.51 -3.84 13.77
CA VAL A 256 -6.87 -3.04 12.70
C VAL A 256 -7.82 -2.10 11.97
N ILE A 257 -9.14 -2.32 12.13
CA ILE A 257 -10.19 -1.41 11.63
C ILE A 257 -11.07 -0.84 12.78
N GLY A 258 -10.63 -0.94 14.03
CA GLY A 258 -11.36 -0.42 15.19
C GLY A 258 -12.53 -1.28 15.66
N GLY A 259 -12.53 -2.58 15.34
CA GLY A 259 -13.45 -3.58 15.91
C GLY A 259 -14.84 -3.66 15.27
N LYS A 260 -15.12 -2.88 14.23
CA LYS A 260 -16.41 -2.89 13.49
C LYS A 260 -16.23 -2.38 12.06
N LEU A 261 -17.19 -2.67 11.19
CA LEU A 261 -17.26 -2.01 9.89
C LEU A 261 -17.65 -0.52 10.07
N PRO A 262 -17.06 0.40 9.32
CA PRO A 262 -17.49 1.79 9.33
C PRO A 262 -18.94 1.93 8.84
N ASP A 263 -19.70 2.83 9.43
CA ASP A 263 -21.03 3.17 8.95
C ASP A 263 -20.99 4.08 7.69
N ALA A 264 -22.18 4.43 7.17
CA ALA A 264 -22.31 5.24 5.95
C ALA A 264 -21.65 6.63 6.05
N GLY A 265 -21.45 7.16 7.27
CA GLY A 265 -20.81 8.45 7.49
C GLY A 265 -19.31 8.46 7.14
N PHE A 266 -18.67 7.31 7.11
CA PHE A 266 -17.27 7.16 6.71
C PHE A 266 -17.05 7.46 5.22
N TYR A 267 -17.99 7.12 4.36
CA TYR A 267 -17.86 7.20 2.90
C TYR A 267 -18.46 8.51 2.38
N PHE A 268 -17.63 9.34 1.68
CA PHE A 268 -18.12 10.59 1.06
C PHE A 268 -18.63 10.38 -0.35
#